data_2755c4b13e030c07ce106cb9ae34e299
#
_entry.id   2755c4b13e030c07ce106cb9ae34e299
#
_cell.length_a   1.000
_cell.length_b   1.000
_cell.length_c   1.000
_cell.angle_alpha   90.00
_cell.angle_beta   90.00
_cell.angle_gamma   90.00
#
_symmetry.space_group_name_H-M   'P 1'
#
loop_
_entity.id
_entity.type
_entity.pdbx_description
1 polymer ?
#
loop_
_entity_poly.entity_id
_entity_poly.type
_entity_poly.pdbx_seq_one_letter_code
_entity_poly.pdbx_strand_id
1 'polypeptide(L)'
;QVGNACWELFCLEHGIQPDGQMPSDKTIGGGDDAFNTFFSETGAGKHVPRSVFLDLEPTVVDEVRTGTYRQLFHPEQLISGKEDAANNYARGYCTIGKEIIDLALDRIRKLADNCTGLQGFLVFNAVGGGTGSGLGSLLLERLSVDYGKKSKLGFTIYPAPQISNAVVEPYNSILSTHSLLEHTDVAVMLDNEAIYDLCRRQLDIERPTYTNLNRLVGQVISSLTASLRFDGALNVDVTEFQTNLVPYPRIHFMLSSYAPIISAEKAYHEQLSVAEITNSSFEPASMMAKCDPRHGKYMACCMMYRGDVVPKDVNAAVA
;
A
#
# COMPACT_ATOMS: atom_id res chain seq x y z
N GLN A 1 8.84 0.11 6.20
CA GLN A 1 8.12 -0.48 7.34
C GLN A 1 6.68 -0.88 7.01
N VAL A 2 5.93 -0.05 6.28
CA VAL A 2 4.57 -0.40 5.82
C VAL A 2 4.59 -1.66 4.95
N GLY A 3 5.58 -1.82 4.09
CA GLY A 3 5.75 -3.00 3.27
C GLY A 3 5.88 -4.29 4.07
N ASN A 4 6.62 -4.26 5.17
CA ASN A 4 6.73 -5.40 6.07
C ASN A 4 5.38 -5.81 6.66
N ALA A 5 4.60 -4.84 7.11
CA ALA A 5 3.28 -5.10 7.67
C ALA A 5 2.32 -5.66 6.62
N CYS A 6 2.37 -5.16 5.39
CA CYS A 6 1.56 -5.67 4.29
C CYS A 6 1.90 -7.13 3.94
N TRP A 7 3.17 -7.45 3.85
CA TRP A 7 3.59 -8.82 3.51
C TRP A 7 3.38 -9.81 4.66
N GLU A 8 3.53 -9.37 5.91
CA GLU A 8 3.12 -10.14 7.07
C GLU A 8 1.64 -10.53 6.98
N LEU A 9 0.78 -9.56 6.72
CA LEU A 9 -0.66 -9.77 6.59
C LEU A 9 -1.01 -10.69 5.40
N PHE A 10 -0.38 -10.49 4.25
CA PHE A 10 -0.59 -11.34 3.08
C PHE A 10 -0.16 -12.78 3.34
N CYS A 11 0.95 -12.99 4.02
CA CYS A 11 1.39 -14.33 4.43
C CYS A 11 0.37 -15.00 5.36
N LEU A 12 -0.16 -14.27 6.33
CA LEU A 12 -1.19 -14.78 7.24
C LEU A 12 -2.49 -15.11 6.51
N GLU A 13 -2.92 -14.26 5.59
CA GLU A 13 -4.17 -14.47 4.84
C GLU A 13 -4.10 -15.67 3.88
N HIS A 14 -2.95 -15.92 3.28
CA HIS A 14 -2.75 -17.02 2.33
C HIS A 14 -2.18 -18.30 2.97
N GLY A 15 -1.91 -18.28 4.27
CA GLY A 15 -1.37 -19.44 4.96
C GLY A 15 0.08 -19.74 4.64
N ILE A 16 0.86 -18.73 4.28
CA ILE A 16 2.29 -18.87 3.97
C ILE A 16 3.10 -18.62 5.24
N GLN A 17 4.01 -19.57 5.56
CA GLN A 17 4.88 -19.46 6.72
C GLN A 17 6.02 -18.45 6.48
N PRO A 18 6.67 -17.94 7.54
CA PRO A 18 7.80 -17.01 7.40
C PRO A 18 8.97 -17.53 6.56
N ASP A 19 9.11 -18.85 6.41
CA ASP A 19 10.12 -19.48 5.56
C ASP A 19 9.70 -19.56 4.07
N GLY A 20 8.47 -19.15 3.73
CA GLY A 20 7.91 -19.22 2.39
C GLY A 20 7.20 -20.52 2.05
N GLN A 21 7.15 -21.49 2.95
CA GLN A 21 6.42 -22.74 2.74
C GLN A 21 4.92 -22.55 2.99
N MET A 22 4.09 -23.23 2.20
CA MET A 22 2.66 -23.24 2.34
C MET A 22 2.15 -24.65 2.57
N PRO A 23 1.96 -25.08 3.83
CA PRO A 23 1.61 -26.47 4.16
C PRO A 23 0.30 -26.95 3.56
N SER A 24 -0.65 -26.03 3.32
CA SER A 24 -1.95 -26.32 2.72
C SER A 24 -1.95 -26.37 1.20
N ASP A 25 -0.84 -26.03 0.55
CA ASP A 25 -0.75 -26.05 -0.91
C ASP A 25 -0.52 -27.49 -1.39
N LYS A 26 -1.54 -28.03 -2.06
CA LYS A 26 -1.53 -29.36 -2.66
C LYS A 26 -1.29 -29.34 -4.17
N THR A 27 -1.27 -28.15 -4.78
CA THR A 27 -1.09 -27.98 -6.21
C THR A 27 0.34 -27.56 -6.54
N ILE A 28 1.04 -28.39 -7.27
CA ILE A 28 2.38 -28.09 -7.79
C ILE A 28 2.20 -27.44 -9.17
N GLY A 29 2.57 -26.16 -9.29
CA GLY A 29 2.60 -25.44 -10.55
C GLY A 29 1.27 -24.96 -11.07
N GLY A 30 0.24 -24.82 -10.22
CA GLY A 30 -1.04 -24.20 -10.58
C GLY A 30 -0.90 -22.68 -10.75
N GLY A 31 -1.01 -22.18 -12.01
CA GLY A 31 -0.84 -20.76 -12.32
C GLY A 31 -2.00 -19.85 -11.89
N ASP A 32 -3.12 -20.38 -11.39
CA ASP A 32 -4.36 -19.64 -11.16
C ASP A 32 -4.81 -19.59 -9.69
N ASP A 33 -3.94 -19.96 -8.76
CA ASP A 33 -4.25 -19.87 -7.33
C ASP A 33 -4.25 -18.42 -6.84
N ALA A 34 -5.07 -18.14 -5.82
CA ALA A 34 -5.26 -16.80 -5.27
C ALA A 34 -3.94 -16.11 -4.88
N PHE A 35 -2.97 -16.84 -4.36
CA PHE A 35 -1.68 -16.30 -3.97
C PHE A 35 -0.77 -15.91 -5.14
N ASN A 36 -1.00 -16.44 -6.36
CA ASN A 36 -0.13 -16.17 -7.52
C ASN A 36 -0.12 -14.70 -7.96
N THR A 37 -1.09 -13.91 -7.57
CA THR A 37 -1.11 -12.48 -7.82
C THR A 37 0.05 -11.76 -7.14
N PHE A 38 0.39 -12.15 -5.92
CA PHE A 38 1.44 -11.50 -5.11
C PHE A 38 2.65 -12.37 -4.80
N PHE A 39 2.53 -13.66 -4.95
CA PHE A 39 3.63 -14.59 -4.66
C PHE A 39 3.97 -15.41 -5.89
N SER A 40 5.26 -15.56 -6.15
CA SER A 40 5.78 -16.52 -7.12
C SER A 40 6.21 -17.79 -6.42
N GLU A 41 5.96 -18.94 -7.03
CA GLU A 41 6.37 -20.22 -6.49
C GLU A 41 7.69 -20.66 -7.11
N THR A 42 8.64 -21.09 -6.27
CA THR A 42 9.90 -21.68 -6.74
C THR A 42 9.76 -23.19 -6.94
N GLY A 43 10.69 -23.81 -7.66
CA GLY A 43 10.67 -25.25 -7.87
C GLY A 43 10.75 -26.09 -6.59
N ALA A 44 11.21 -25.50 -5.49
CA ALA A 44 11.26 -26.13 -4.17
C ALA A 44 9.99 -25.95 -3.34
N GLY A 45 8.96 -25.35 -3.90
CA GLY A 45 7.69 -25.06 -3.19
C GLY A 45 7.72 -23.84 -2.29
N LYS A 46 8.76 -23.03 -2.37
CA LYS A 46 8.86 -21.78 -1.63
C LYS A 46 8.10 -20.66 -2.35
N HIS A 47 7.33 -19.89 -1.59
CA HIS A 47 6.58 -18.75 -2.10
C HIS A 47 7.36 -17.47 -1.82
N VAL A 48 7.65 -16.70 -2.87
CA VAL A 48 8.44 -15.48 -2.79
C VAL A 48 7.56 -14.29 -3.20
N PRO A 49 7.49 -13.21 -2.40
CA PRO A 49 6.73 -12.03 -2.74
C PRO A 49 7.20 -11.38 -4.04
N ARG A 50 6.25 -10.91 -4.84
CA ARG A 50 6.54 -10.12 -6.04
C ARG A 50 6.74 -8.66 -5.65
N SER A 51 7.81 -8.37 -4.96
CA SER A 51 8.09 -7.03 -4.45
C SER A 51 9.58 -6.70 -4.46
N VAL A 52 9.88 -5.41 -4.43
CA VAL A 52 11.23 -4.88 -4.25
C VAL A 52 11.19 -3.86 -3.13
N PHE A 53 12.05 -4.01 -2.13
CA PHE A 53 12.28 -3.01 -1.11
C PHE A 53 13.49 -2.17 -1.50
N LEU A 54 13.29 -0.87 -1.58
CA LEU A 54 14.30 0.09 -2.02
C LEU A 54 14.41 1.23 -1.02
N ASP A 55 15.60 1.42 -0.47
CA ASP A 55 15.91 2.55 0.39
C ASP A 55 17.37 2.98 0.20
N LEU A 56 17.65 4.25 0.39
CA LEU A 56 19.00 4.78 0.36
C LEU A 56 19.76 4.56 1.69
N GLU A 57 19.01 4.44 2.78
CA GLU A 57 19.57 4.11 4.08
C GLU A 57 19.58 2.59 4.31
N PRO A 58 20.71 2.02 4.76
CA PRO A 58 20.80 0.56 4.91
C PRO A 58 20.03 -0.01 6.09
N THR A 59 19.82 0.75 7.16
CA THR A 59 19.29 0.24 8.44
C THR A 59 17.90 -0.34 8.33
N VAL A 60 17.00 0.30 7.59
CA VAL A 60 15.60 -0.13 7.45
C VAL A 60 15.49 -1.44 6.66
N VAL A 61 16.23 -1.55 5.57
CA VAL A 61 16.26 -2.78 4.76
C VAL A 61 16.99 -3.90 5.50
N ASP A 62 18.00 -3.57 6.30
CA ASP A 62 18.71 -4.56 7.13
C ASP A 62 17.79 -5.18 8.18
N GLU A 63 16.83 -4.46 8.72
CA GLU A 63 15.80 -5.03 9.60
C GLU A 63 14.99 -6.12 8.90
N VAL A 64 14.71 -5.96 7.62
CA VAL A 64 14.03 -7.00 6.81
C VAL A 64 14.94 -8.20 6.61
N ARG A 65 16.24 -7.99 6.33
CA ARG A 65 17.22 -9.05 6.11
C ARG A 65 17.46 -9.90 7.34
N THR A 66 17.29 -9.34 8.53
CA THR A 66 17.54 -10.02 9.80
C THR A 66 16.28 -10.36 10.59
N GLY A 67 15.11 -9.91 10.14
CA GLY A 67 13.82 -10.07 10.80
C GLY A 67 13.22 -11.47 10.67
N THR A 68 12.01 -11.62 11.18
CA THR A 68 11.24 -12.88 11.17
C THR A 68 11.03 -13.42 9.75
N TYR A 69 10.84 -12.55 8.79
CA TYR A 69 10.59 -12.91 7.39
C TYR A 69 11.84 -12.86 6.50
N ARG A 70 13.04 -12.97 7.09
CA ARG A 70 14.31 -12.91 6.34
C ARG A 70 14.44 -13.97 5.26
N GLN A 71 13.81 -15.14 5.46
CA GLN A 71 13.85 -16.24 4.50
C GLN A 71 12.80 -16.13 3.40
N LEU A 72 11.80 -15.25 3.58
CA LEU A 72 10.71 -15.08 2.62
C LEU A 72 11.17 -14.38 1.33
N PHE A 73 12.01 -13.37 1.47
CA PHE A 73 12.46 -12.54 0.35
C PHE A 73 13.75 -13.08 -0.26
N HIS A 74 13.83 -12.99 -1.57
CA HIS A 74 15.09 -13.21 -2.27
C HIS A 74 16.06 -12.05 -1.95
N PRO A 75 17.34 -12.30 -1.71
CA PRO A 75 18.32 -11.24 -1.38
C PRO A 75 18.37 -10.11 -2.43
N GLU A 76 18.13 -10.43 -3.68
CA GLU A 76 18.10 -9.43 -4.77
C GLU A 76 16.92 -8.48 -4.71
N GLN A 77 15.86 -8.81 -3.98
CA GLN A 77 14.69 -7.95 -3.82
C GLN A 77 14.90 -6.86 -2.78
N LEU A 78 15.92 -6.99 -1.95
CA LEU A 78 16.24 -6.07 -0.87
C LEU A 78 17.41 -5.18 -1.30
N ILE A 79 17.08 -3.95 -1.73
CA ILE A 79 18.05 -3.00 -2.26
C ILE A 79 18.25 -1.88 -1.27
N SER A 80 19.48 -1.67 -0.81
CA SER A 80 19.84 -0.59 0.07
C SER A 80 21.04 0.20 -0.44
N GLY A 81 21.00 1.53 -0.26
CA GLY A 81 22.13 2.40 -0.52
C GLY A 81 23.08 2.44 0.68
N LYS A 82 24.16 3.18 0.53
CA LYS A 82 25.15 3.38 1.59
C LYS A 82 24.99 4.73 2.29
N GLU A 83 24.43 5.70 1.60
CA GLU A 83 24.29 7.07 2.07
C GLU A 83 22.85 7.55 1.91
N ASP A 84 22.29 8.11 2.98
CA ASP A 84 20.93 8.64 3.02
C ASP A 84 20.81 9.95 2.22
N ALA A 85 19.59 10.24 1.78
CA ALA A 85 19.25 11.49 1.10
C ALA A 85 19.10 12.69 2.05
N ALA A 86 19.24 12.51 3.37
CA ALA A 86 19.19 13.56 4.38
C ALA A 86 17.94 14.46 4.28
N ASN A 87 16.78 13.88 4.06
CA ASN A 87 15.49 14.55 3.86
C ASN A 87 15.52 15.60 2.72
N ASN A 88 16.34 15.41 1.72
CA ASN A 88 16.49 16.33 0.60
C ASN A 88 16.04 15.66 -0.71
N TYR A 89 15.00 16.23 -1.32
CA TYR A 89 14.47 15.75 -2.60
C TYR A 89 15.55 15.68 -3.68
N ALA A 90 16.38 16.73 -3.81
CA ALA A 90 17.40 16.78 -4.85
C ALA A 90 18.48 15.70 -4.68
N ARG A 91 18.85 15.37 -3.46
CA ARG A 91 19.78 14.27 -3.20
C ARG A 91 19.18 12.92 -3.58
N GLY A 92 17.92 12.70 -3.24
CA GLY A 92 17.22 11.49 -3.59
C GLY A 92 16.94 11.34 -5.09
N TYR A 93 16.72 12.42 -5.79
CA TYR A 93 16.43 12.44 -7.22
C TYR A 93 17.67 12.52 -8.10
N CYS A 94 18.56 13.50 -7.83
CA CYS A 94 19.65 13.84 -8.74
C CYS A 94 20.98 13.16 -8.40
N THR A 95 21.34 13.13 -7.13
CA THR A 95 22.70 12.75 -6.71
C THR A 95 22.79 11.28 -6.35
N ILE A 96 22.18 10.89 -5.23
CA ILE A 96 22.31 9.54 -4.68
C ILE A 96 21.37 8.58 -5.38
N GLY A 97 20.15 9.03 -5.72
CA GLY A 97 19.17 8.20 -6.38
C GLY A 97 19.60 7.70 -7.76
N LYS A 98 20.35 8.50 -8.51
CA LYS A 98 20.85 8.10 -9.82
C LYS A 98 21.86 6.95 -9.77
N GLU A 99 22.53 6.76 -8.66
CA GLU A 99 23.47 5.66 -8.49
C GLU A 99 22.80 4.31 -8.30
N ILE A 100 21.57 4.30 -7.77
CA ILE A 100 20.86 3.07 -7.41
C ILE A 100 19.69 2.74 -8.34
N ILE A 101 19.22 3.71 -9.13
CA ILE A 101 18.01 3.54 -9.94
C ILE A 101 18.13 2.43 -10.99
N ASP A 102 19.26 2.29 -11.63
CA ASP A 102 19.46 1.27 -12.66
C ASP A 102 19.43 -0.14 -12.08
N LEU A 103 19.99 -0.32 -10.89
CA LEU A 103 19.91 -1.59 -10.16
C LEU A 103 18.45 -1.91 -9.77
N ALA A 104 17.73 -0.92 -9.27
CA ALA A 104 16.32 -1.08 -8.90
C ALA A 104 15.48 -1.47 -10.12
N LEU A 105 15.67 -0.81 -11.26
CA LEU A 105 14.95 -1.10 -12.49
C LEU A 105 15.27 -2.50 -13.03
N ASP A 106 16.52 -2.95 -12.93
CA ASP A 106 16.91 -4.29 -13.30
C ASP A 106 16.17 -5.35 -12.47
N ARG A 107 16.07 -5.14 -11.17
CA ARG A 107 15.35 -6.05 -10.27
C ARG A 107 13.84 -6.05 -10.57
N ILE A 108 13.26 -4.89 -10.84
CA ILE A 108 11.86 -4.78 -11.23
C ILE A 108 11.60 -5.50 -12.55
N ARG A 109 12.51 -5.38 -13.51
CA ARG A 109 12.39 -6.10 -14.80
C ARG A 109 12.42 -7.61 -14.62
N LYS A 110 13.27 -8.12 -13.76
CA LYS A 110 13.31 -9.55 -13.45
C LYS A 110 11.98 -10.05 -12.87
N LEU A 111 11.37 -9.27 -12.00
CA LEU A 111 10.05 -9.59 -11.46
C LEU A 111 8.96 -9.51 -12.54
N ALA A 112 9.00 -8.49 -13.39
CA ALA A 112 8.03 -8.31 -14.46
C ALA A 112 8.10 -9.44 -15.50
N ASP A 113 9.30 -9.90 -15.83
CA ASP A 113 9.52 -10.99 -16.79
C ASP A 113 8.97 -12.34 -16.29
N ASN A 114 8.86 -12.51 -14.97
CA ASN A 114 8.25 -13.70 -14.36
C ASN A 114 6.72 -13.64 -14.28
N CYS A 115 6.12 -12.53 -14.66
CA CYS A 115 4.67 -12.36 -14.69
C CYS A 115 4.10 -12.84 -16.02
N THR A 116 3.00 -13.59 -15.99
CA THR A 116 2.26 -14.01 -17.19
C THR A 116 1.32 -12.92 -17.70
N GLY A 117 0.83 -12.05 -16.81
CA GLY A 117 -0.06 -10.94 -17.15
C GLY A 117 0.08 -9.81 -16.15
N LEU A 118 1.15 -9.03 -16.27
CA LEU A 118 1.37 -7.87 -15.41
C LEU A 118 0.31 -6.82 -15.66
N GLN A 119 -0.49 -6.49 -14.63
CA GLN A 119 -1.51 -5.45 -14.70
C GLN A 119 -0.96 -4.06 -14.37
N GLY A 120 -0.01 -3.98 -13.46
CA GLY A 120 0.57 -2.72 -13.04
C GLY A 120 1.45 -2.86 -11.80
N PHE A 121 1.70 -1.72 -11.19
CA PHE A 121 2.58 -1.60 -10.02
C PHE A 121 1.86 -0.94 -8.85
N LEU A 122 2.14 -1.41 -7.65
CA LEU A 122 1.80 -0.73 -6.41
C LEU A 122 3.08 -0.10 -5.86
N VAL A 123 3.09 1.21 -5.74
CA VAL A 123 4.25 1.98 -5.27
C VAL A 123 3.94 2.59 -3.91
N PHE A 124 4.77 2.29 -2.92
CA PHE A 124 4.62 2.78 -1.55
C PHE A 124 5.75 3.75 -1.26
N ASN A 125 5.42 4.98 -0.95
CA ASN A 125 6.42 5.99 -0.61
C ASN A 125 5.89 7.02 0.38
N ALA A 126 6.79 7.61 1.14
CA ALA A 126 6.52 8.76 1.99
C ALA A 126 7.10 10.01 1.33
N VAL A 127 6.24 10.96 0.98
CA VAL A 127 6.64 12.16 0.22
C VAL A 127 7.33 13.24 1.07
N GLY A 128 7.30 13.12 2.39
CA GLY A 128 7.98 14.07 3.27
C GLY A 128 9.49 13.88 3.37
N GLY A 129 9.98 12.66 3.17
CA GLY A 129 11.40 12.33 3.22
C GLY A 129 12.13 12.53 1.89
N GLY A 130 13.46 12.51 1.92
CA GLY A 130 14.29 12.68 0.72
C GLY A 130 14.24 11.48 -0.22
N THR A 131 14.29 10.26 0.32
CA THR A 131 14.25 9.03 -0.46
C THR A 131 12.86 8.83 -1.08
N GLY A 132 11.80 8.89 -0.28
CA GLY A 132 10.44 8.69 -0.77
C GLY A 132 10.00 9.74 -1.78
N SER A 133 10.38 10.99 -1.60
CA SER A 133 10.08 12.06 -2.55
C SER A 133 10.97 12.01 -3.78
N GLY A 134 12.28 12.04 -3.60
CA GLY A 134 13.26 12.15 -4.70
C GLY A 134 13.41 10.85 -5.48
N LEU A 135 13.81 9.78 -4.83
CA LEU A 135 13.99 8.48 -5.47
C LEU A 135 12.65 7.91 -5.94
N GLY A 136 11.58 8.11 -5.17
CA GLY A 136 10.24 7.71 -5.59
C GLY A 136 9.79 8.39 -6.88
N SER A 137 10.04 9.69 -7.01
CA SER A 137 9.73 10.43 -8.25
C SER A 137 10.55 9.95 -9.44
N LEU A 138 11.85 9.74 -9.25
CA LEU A 138 12.73 9.21 -10.27
C LEU A 138 12.29 7.81 -10.74
N LEU A 139 11.92 6.96 -9.80
CA LEU A 139 11.43 5.61 -10.09
C LEU A 139 10.13 5.66 -10.92
N LEU A 140 9.19 6.51 -10.56
CA LEU A 140 7.93 6.67 -11.30
C LEU A 140 8.16 7.16 -12.73
N GLU A 141 9.06 8.12 -12.93
CA GLU A 141 9.43 8.59 -14.27
C GLU A 141 9.99 7.45 -15.13
N ARG A 142 10.92 6.68 -14.56
CA ARG A 142 11.57 5.58 -15.28
C ARG A 142 10.59 4.42 -15.54
N LEU A 143 9.69 4.12 -14.61
CA LEU A 143 8.63 3.13 -14.83
C LEU A 143 7.65 3.58 -15.92
N SER A 144 7.36 4.87 -16.00
CA SER A 144 6.50 5.42 -17.05
C SER A 144 7.12 5.29 -18.44
N VAL A 145 8.44 5.38 -18.54
CA VAL A 145 9.16 5.16 -19.80
C VAL A 145 9.16 3.68 -20.19
N ASP A 146 9.51 2.79 -19.24
CA ASP A 146 9.67 1.37 -19.53
C ASP A 146 8.34 0.61 -19.62
N TYR A 147 7.33 1.03 -18.82
CA TYR A 147 6.03 0.37 -18.68
C TYR A 147 4.87 1.36 -18.81
N GLY A 148 4.92 2.21 -19.84
CA GLY A 148 3.96 3.33 -20.01
C GLY A 148 2.50 2.95 -20.07
N LYS A 149 2.17 1.75 -20.51
CA LYS A 149 0.79 1.24 -20.61
C LYS A 149 0.29 0.55 -19.35
N LYS A 150 1.16 0.31 -18.39
CA LYS A 150 0.79 -0.35 -17.14
C LYS A 150 0.31 0.66 -16.10
N SER A 151 -0.73 0.31 -15.37
CA SER A 151 -1.27 1.16 -14.30
C SER A 151 -0.29 1.25 -13.13
N LYS A 152 -0.16 2.46 -12.57
CA LYS A 152 0.65 2.70 -11.37
C LYS A 152 -0.26 3.26 -10.29
N LEU A 153 -0.43 2.48 -9.22
CA LEU A 153 -1.16 2.90 -8.03
C LEU A 153 -0.15 3.30 -6.96
N GLY A 154 -0.26 4.52 -6.47
CA GLY A 154 0.58 5.00 -5.39
C GLY A 154 -0.13 4.94 -4.05
N PHE A 155 0.52 4.39 -3.04
CA PHE A 155 0.13 4.54 -1.64
C PHE A 155 1.10 5.51 -1.00
N THR A 156 0.63 6.73 -0.81
CA THR A 156 1.48 7.86 -0.48
C THR A 156 1.21 8.31 0.94
N ILE A 157 2.27 8.29 1.76
CA ILE A 157 2.21 8.82 3.13
C ILE A 157 2.56 10.30 3.05
N TYR A 158 1.56 11.15 3.24
CA TYR A 158 1.74 12.59 3.28
C TYR A 158 2.16 13.06 4.67
N PRO A 159 2.93 14.16 4.75
CA PRO A 159 3.24 14.77 6.04
C PRO A 159 1.97 15.29 6.71
N ALA A 160 1.91 15.14 8.03
CA ALA A 160 0.78 15.59 8.82
C ALA A 160 0.68 17.12 8.81
N PRO A 161 -0.54 17.72 8.83
CA PRO A 161 -0.71 19.16 8.85
C PRO A 161 -0.09 19.86 10.06
N GLN A 162 -0.03 19.20 11.20
CA GLN A 162 0.39 19.80 12.48
C GLN A 162 1.70 19.23 13.02
N ILE A 163 2.07 18.01 12.61
CA ILE A 163 3.27 17.33 13.10
C ILE A 163 4.19 17.07 11.92
N SER A 164 5.40 17.61 12.01
CA SER A 164 6.43 17.44 10.99
C SER A 164 7.67 16.79 11.59
N ASN A 165 8.24 15.80 10.89
CA ASN A 165 9.49 15.15 11.28
C ASN A 165 10.72 15.88 10.71
N ALA A 166 10.54 16.67 9.66
CA ALA A 166 11.60 17.47 9.04
C ALA A 166 11.08 18.84 8.64
N VAL A 167 11.93 19.84 8.74
CA VAL A 167 11.59 21.23 8.40
C VAL A 167 11.24 21.39 6.92
N VAL A 168 11.85 20.59 6.06
CA VAL A 168 11.72 20.69 4.59
C VAL A 168 10.65 19.76 4.00
N GLU A 169 9.86 19.10 4.81
CA GLU A 169 8.76 18.23 4.32
C GLU A 169 7.81 18.90 3.33
N PRO A 170 7.39 20.18 3.54
CA PRO A 170 6.54 20.84 2.56
C PRO A 170 7.17 20.94 1.16
N TYR A 171 8.46 21.26 1.09
CA TYR A 171 9.17 21.33 -0.19
C TYR A 171 9.24 19.97 -0.88
N ASN A 172 9.61 18.94 -0.13
CA ASN A 172 9.68 17.56 -0.65
C ASN A 172 8.32 17.09 -1.18
N SER A 173 7.27 17.40 -0.44
CA SER A 173 5.90 17.01 -0.82
C SER A 173 5.43 17.69 -2.10
N ILE A 174 5.70 18.96 -2.27
CA ILE A 174 5.34 19.73 -3.47
C ILE A 174 6.09 19.20 -4.68
N LEU A 175 7.39 19.02 -4.56
CA LEU A 175 8.22 18.52 -5.65
C LEU A 175 7.84 17.09 -6.05
N SER A 176 7.55 16.25 -5.07
CA SER A 176 7.08 14.89 -5.32
C SER A 176 5.69 14.86 -5.95
N THR A 177 4.78 15.73 -5.52
CA THR A 177 3.42 15.80 -6.06
C THR A 177 3.43 16.19 -7.54
N HIS A 178 4.35 17.05 -7.96
CA HIS A 178 4.51 17.38 -9.36
C HIS A 178 4.80 16.12 -10.21
N SER A 179 5.67 15.25 -9.75
CA SER A 179 5.95 13.96 -10.41
C SER A 179 4.77 12.99 -10.33
N LEU A 180 4.08 12.93 -9.18
CA LEU A 180 2.92 12.08 -9.00
C LEU A 180 1.77 12.46 -9.93
N LEU A 181 1.57 13.75 -10.19
CA LEU A 181 0.53 14.22 -11.11
C LEU A 181 0.71 13.68 -12.54
N GLU A 182 1.94 13.53 -12.99
CA GLU A 182 2.23 13.12 -14.37
C GLU A 182 2.40 11.61 -14.53
N HIS A 183 2.88 10.92 -13.50
CA HIS A 183 3.35 9.53 -13.62
C HIS A 183 2.57 8.51 -12.81
N THR A 184 1.56 8.92 -12.05
CA THR A 184 0.73 8.02 -11.26
C THR A 184 -0.70 8.03 -11.76
N ASP A 185 -1.32 6.87 -11.91
CA ASP A 185 -2.70 6.76 -12.38
C ASP A 185 -3.72 6.96 -11.24
N VAL A 186 -3.46 6.37 -10.08
CA VAL A 186 -4.26 6.53 -8.86
C VAL A 186 -3.30 6.67 -7.69
N ALA A 187 -3.51 7.66 -6.86
CA ALA A 187 -2.76 7.86 -5.62
C ALA A 187 -3.69 7.83 -4.41
N VAL A 188 -3.48 6.88 -3.52
CA VAL A 188 -4.19 6.80 -2.25
C VAL A 188 -3.37 7.55 -1.21
N MET A 189 -3.98 8.57 -0.63
CA MET A 189 -3.34 9.44 0.35
C MET A 189 -3.55 8.91 1.77
N LEU A 190 -2.48 8.79 2.51
CA LEU A 190 -2.47 8.35 3.91
C LEU A 190 -1.71 9.36 4.76
N ASP A 191 -2.12 9.52 6.00
CA ASP A 191 -1.51 10.45 6.95
C ASP A 191 -1.31 9.73 8.29
N ASN A 192 -0.08 9.73 8.77
CA ASN A 192 0.25 9.06 10.03
C ASN A 192 -0.48 9.65 11.26
N GLU A 193 -0.74 10.97 11.25
CA GLU A 193 -1.48 11.61 12.35
C GLU A 193 -2.92 11.12 12.41
N ALA A 194 -3.60 11.03 11.26
CA ALA A 194 -4.96 10.52 11.19
C ALA A 194 -5.04 9.06 11.65
N ILE A 195 -4.10 8.24 11.23
CA ILE A 195 -4.03 6.83 11.61
C ILE A 195 -3.69 6.68 13.11
N TYR A 196 -2.84 7.54 13.64
CA TYR A 196 -2.52 7.60 15.06
C TYR A 196 -3.77 7.90 15.90
N ASP A 197 -4.57 8.88 15.47
CA ASP A 197 -5.83 9.22 16.15
C ASP A 197 -6.86 8.09 16.07
N LEU A 198 -6.89 7.35 14.96
CA LEU A 198 -7.72 6.15 14.84
C LEU A 198 -7.31 5.08 15.86
N CYS A 199 -6.02 4.83 16.02
CA CYS A 199 -5.53 3.88 17.00
C CYS A 199 -5.91 4.29 18.42
N ARG A 200 -5.80 5.57 18.75
CA ARG A 200 -6.12 6.06 20.08
C ARG A 200 -7.62 6.00 20.39
N ARG A 201 -8.44 6.46 19.46
CA ARG A 201 -9.90 6.59 19.69
C ARG A 201 -10.66 5.29 19.48
N GLN A 202 -10.29 4.54 18.44
CA GLN A 202 -11.06 3.35 18.05
C GLN A 202 -10.51 2.07 18.67
N LEU A 203 -9.20 1.95 18.79
CA LEU A 203 -8.53 0.77 19.33
C LEU A 203 -8.16 0.89 20.81
N ASP A 204 -8.39 2.05 21.43
CA ASP A 204 -8.05 2.33 22.84
C ASP A 204 -6.57 2.09 23.17
N ILE A 205 -5.69 2.30 22.19
CA ILE A 205 -4.24 2.23 22.39
C ILE A 205 -3.76 3.59 22.88
N GLU A 206 -3.31 3.66 24.13
CA GLU A 206 -2.89 4.92 24.72
C GLU A 206 -1.68 5.55 24.03
N ARG A 207 -0.71 4.73 23.66
CA ARG A 207 0.51 5.14 22.95
C ARG A 207 0.77 4.29 21.72
N PRO A 208 0.13 4.58 20.58
CA PRO A 208 0.34 3.82 19.36
C PRO A 208 1.79 3.93 18.89
N THR A 209 2.33 2.80 18.43
CA THR A 209 3.64 2.72 17.80
C THR A 209 3.51 2.70 16.28
N TYR A 210 4.61 2.89 15.55
CA TYR A 210 4.61 2.74 14.10
C TYR A 210 4.13 1.35 13.65
N THR A 211 4.41 0.31 14.43
CA THR A 211 3.90 -1.04 14.16
C THR A 211 2.37 -1.09 14.13
N ASN A 212 1.71 -0.44 15.08
CA ASN A 212 0.25 -0.35 15.11
C ASN A 212 -0.30 0.40 13.89
N LEU A 213 0.32 1.54 13.55
CA LEU A 213 -0.08 2.33 12.38
C LEU A 213 0.08 1.53 11.08
N ASN A 214 1.21 0.87 10.93
CA ASN A 214 1.51 0.09 9.73
C ASN A 214 0.57 -1.10 9.55
N ARG A 215 0.14 -1.72 10.63
CA ARG A 215 -0.85 -2.80 10.59
C ARG A 215 -2.22 -2.32 10.12
N LEU A 216 -2.67 -1.13 10.52
CA LEU A 216 -3.89 -0.55 10.00
C LEU A 216 -3.78 -0.24 8.51
N VAL A 217 -2.67 0.36 8.08
CA VAL A 217 -2.40 0.62 6.67
C VAL A 217 -2.39 -0.70 5.89
N GLY A 218 -1.78 -1.74 6.44
CA GLY A 218 -1.77 -3.07 5.86
C GLY A 218 -3.17 -3.64 5.65
N GLN A 219 -4.08 -3.46 6.61
CA GLN A 219 -5.48 -3.88 6.49
C GLN A 219 -6.19 -3.17 5.33
N VAL A 220 -6.00 -1.86 5.19
CA VAL A 220 -6.58 -1.09 4.10
C VAL A 220 -6.08 -1.61 2.74
N ILE A 221 -4.78 -1.80 2.61
CA ILE A 221 -4.17 -2.28 1.37
C ILE A 221 -4.61 -3.72 1.05
N SER A 222 -4.68 -4.58 2.05
CA SER A 222 -5.20 -5.94 1.88
C SER A 222 -6.65 -5.95 1.40
N SER A 223 -7.48 -5.08 1.95
CA SER A 223 -8.89 -4.94 1.53
C SER A 223 -9.01 -4.42 0.10
N LEU A 224 -8.18 -3.46 -0.29
CA LEU A 224 -8.14 -2.93 -1.65
C LEU A 224 -7.75 -3.99 -2.69
N THR A 225 -6.86 -4.87 -2.34
CA THR A 225 -6.34 -5.91 -3.23
C THR A 225 -7.04 -7.26 -3.09
N ALA A 226 -8.00 -7.39 -2.18
CA ALA A 226 -8.70 -8.65 -1.93
C ALA A 226 -9.41 -9.21 -3.17
N SER A 227 -10.00 -8.34 -4.00
CA SER A 227 -10.65 -8.74 -5.24
C SER A 227 -9.68 -9.32 -6.28
N LEU A 228 -8.41 -8.95 -6.22
CA LEU A 228 -7.35 -9.49 -7.09
C LEU A 228 -6.84 -10.86 -6.60
N ARG A 229 -6.98 -11.13 -5.32
CA ARG A 229 -6.43 -12.32 -4.66
C ARG A 229 -7.45 -13.41 -4.36
N PHE A 230 -8.70 -13.05 -4.18
CA PHE A 230 -9.77 -13.97 -3.82
C PHE A 230 -10.97 -13.84 -4.76
N ASP A 231 -11.69 -14.93 -4.96
CA ASP A 231 -12.93 -14.93 -5.70
C ASP A 231 -14.06 -14.34 -4.85
N GLY A 232 -14.89 -13.52 -5.46
CA GLY A 232 -16.03 -12.90 -4.82
C GLY A 232 -17.19 -12.69 -5.80
N ALA A 233 -18.33 -12.22 -5.30
CA ALA A 233 -19.52 -11.97 -6.13
C ALA A 233 -19.27 -10.86 -7.16
N LEU A 234 -18.52 -9.83 -6.77
CA LEU A 234 -18.13 -8.72 -7.64
C LEU A 234 -16.62 -8.49 -7.49
N ASN A 235 -15.89 -8.72 -8.55
CA ASN A 235 -14.45 -8.50 -8.57
C ASN A 235 -14.13 -7.21 -9.31
N VAL A 236 -13.23 -6.41 -8.72
CA VAL A 236 -12.76 -5.15 -9.30
C VAL A 236 -11.29 -5.31 -9.66
N ASP A 237 -10.98 -5.06 -10.92
CA ASP A 237 -9.62 -5.05 -11.42
C ASP A 237 -8.94 -3.69 -11.13
N VAL A 238 -7.62 -3.64 -11.20
CA VAL A 238 -6.83 -2.42 -11.00
C VAL A 238 -7.24 -1.32 -11.99
N THR A 239 -7.50 -1.69 -13.24
CA THR A 239 -7.96 -0.77 -14.27
C THR A 239 -9.33 -0.15 -13.97
N GLU A 240 -10.20 -0.87 -13.27
CA GLU A 240 -11.52 -0.37 -12.89
C GLU A 240 -11.45 0.74 -11.84
N PHE A 241 -10.45 0.72 -10.95
CA PHE A 241 -10.22 1.82 -10.02
C PHE A 241 -9.95 3.12 -10.76
N GLN A 242 -9.09 3.05 -11.77
CA GLN A 242 -8.76 4.22 -12.58
C GLN A 242 -9.99 4.69 -13.37
N THR A 243 -10.71 3.79 -14.00
CA THR A 243 -11.87 4.13 -14.83
C THR A 243 -13.01 4.75 -14.02
N ASN A 244 -13.30 4.21 -12.85
CA ASN A 244 -14.47 4.60 -12.06
C ASN A 244 -14.21 5.70 -11.04
N LEU A 245 -12.99 5.80 -10.53
CA LEU A 245 -12.65 6.75 -9.46
C LEU A 245 -11.97 8.03 -9.97
N VAL A 246 -11.34 8.00 -11.13
CA VAL A 246 -10.62 9.14 -11.69
C VAL A 246 -11.50 9.85 -12.72
N PRO A 247 -12.16 10.97 -12.36
CA PRO A 247 -13.04 11.70 -13.30
C PRO A 247 -12.23 12.46 -14.34
N TYR A 248 -11.08 12.99 -13.97
CA TYR A 248 -10.15 13.70 -14.84
C TYR A 248 -8.73 13.21 -14.59
N PRO A 249 -7.87 13.13 -15.60
CA PRO A 249 -6.54 12.51 -15.45
C PRO A 249 -5.67 13.09 -14.33
N ARG A 250 -5.81 14.38 -14.05
CA ARG A 250 -5.04 15.05 -12.98
C ARG A 250 -5.70 14.97 -11.61
N ILE A 251 -6.98 14.62 -11.53
CA ILE A 251 -7.73 14.47 -10.29
C ILE A 251 -7.77 12.98 -9.92
N HIS A 252 -6.63 12.46 -9.50
CA HIS A 252 -6.46 11.04 -9.20
C HIS A 252 -5.99 10.75 -7.78
N PHE A 253 -6.06 11.76 -6.90
CA PHE A 253 -5.73 11.60 -5.48
C PHE A 253 -6.97 11.20 -4.71
N MET A 254 -6.91 10.04 -4.03
CA MET A 254 -8.02 9.43 -3.33
C MET A 254 -7.81 9.50 -1.82
N LEU A 255 -8.88 9.77 -1.10
CA LEU A 255 -8.93 9.55 0.34
C LEU A 255 -9.44 8.14 0.61
N SER A 256 -8.97 7.54 1.68
CA SER A 256 -9.43 6.22 2.11
C SER A 256 -10.00 6.28 3.52
N SER A 257 -10.92 5.35 3.79
CA SER A 257 -11.53 5.15 5.09
C SER A 257 -11.67 3.65 5.31
N TYR A 258 -11.67 3.23 6.55
CA TYR A 258 -11.81 1.82 6.92
C TYR A 258 -12.76 1.68 8.11
N ALA A 259 -13.67 0.72 8.04
CA ALA A 259 -14.58 0.39 9.12
C ALA A 259 -14.95 -1.11 9.08
N PRO A 260 -15.16 -1.76 10.22
CA PRO A 260 -14.98 -1.22 11.55
C PRO A 260 -13.51 -1.26 12.01
N ILE A 261 -13.08 -0.24 12.71
CA ILE A 261 -11.83 -0.26 13.47
C ILE A 261 -12.24 -0.37 14.94
N ILE A 262 -12.05 -1.55 15.49
CA ILE A 262 -12.58 -1.88 16.81
C ILE A 262 -11.61 -2.79 17.56
N SER A 263 -11.48 -2.60 18.87
CA SER A 263 -10.66 -3.47 19.72
C SER A 263 -11.30 -4.86 19.85
N ALA A 264 -10.49 -5.88 20.09
CA ALA A 264 -10.98 -7.25 20.26
C ALA A 264 -12.00 -7.39 21.39
N GLU A 265 -11.83 -6.64 22.48
CA GLU A 265 -12.76 -6.63 23.61
C GLU A 265 -14.13 -6.07 23.22
N LYS A 266 -14.15 -4.94 22.51
CA LYS A 266 -15.39 -4.32 22.03
C LYS A 266 -16.07 -5.15 20.95
N ALA A 267 -15.29 -5.77 20.06
CA ALA A 267 -15.81 -6.64 19.00
C ALA A 267 -16.61 -7.83 19.55
N TYR A 268 -16.25 -8.31 20.73
CA TYR A 268 -16.95 -9.40 21.40
C TYR A 268 -18.37 -9.04 21.86
N HIS A 269 -18.61 -7.75 22.10
CA HIS A 269 -19.88 -7.24 22.66
C HIS A 269 -20.72 -6.47 21.66
N GLU A 270 -20.20 -6.16 20.48
CA GLU A 270 -20.90 -5.39 19.45
C GLU A 270 -21.07 -6.22 18.18
N GLN A 271 -22.30 -6.25 17.70
CA GLN A 271 -22.62 -6.83 16.40
C GLN A 271 -22.97 -5.70 15.45
N LEU A 272 -22.03 -5.41 14.54
CA LEU A 272 -22.18 -4.31 13.60
C LEU A 272 -22.90 -4.78 12.34
N SER A 273 -23.98 -4.07 11.99
CA SER A 273 -24.71 -4.31 10.74
C SER A 273 -23.98 -3.65 9.55
N VAL A 274 -24.34 -4.10 8.34
CA VAL A 274 -23.79 -3.50 7.09
C VAL A 274 -24.10 -2.01 7.03
N ALA A 275 -25.29 -1.58 7.44
CA ALA A 275 -25.69 -0.17 7.46
C ALA A 275 -24.81 0.65 8.43
N GLU A 276 -24.56 0.13 9.63
CA GLU A 276 -23.71 0.80 10.63
C GLU A 276 -22.27 0.93 10.15
N ILE A 277 -21.70 -0.11 9.57
CA ILE A 277 -20.34 -0.09 9.01
C ILE A 277 -20.25 0.92 7.86
N THR A 278 -21.23 0.94 6.98
CA THR A 278 -21.28 1.87 5.84
C THR A 278 -21.34 3.32 6.32
N ASN A 279 -22.20 3.62 7.29
CA ASN A 279 -22.29 4.96 7.88
C ASN A 279 -20.99 5.37 8.57
N SER A 280 -20.38 4.46 9.31
CA SER A 280 -19.12 4.70 10.00
C SER A 280 -17.98 5.02 9.02
N SER A 281 -17.97 4.42 7.85
CA SER A 281 -16.95 4.68 6.82
C SER A 281 -16.97 6.11 6.28
N PHE A 282 -18.12 6.78 6.31
CA PHE A 282 -18.26 8.16 5.85
C PHE A 282 -18.01 9.21 6.93
N GLU A 283 -17.82 8.78 8.18
CA GLU A 283 -17.50 9.72 9.26
C GLU A 283 -16.07 10.26 9.13
N PRO A 284 -15.83 11.55 9.36
CA PRO A 284 -14.49 12.12 9.32
C PRO A 284 -13.49 11.47 10.27
N ALA A 285 -13.97 10.93 11.38
CA ALA A 285 -13.15 10.23 12.37
C ALA A 285 -12.57 8.91 11.84
N SER A 286 -13.17 8.30 10.83
CA SER A 286 -12.71 7.06 10.20
C SER A 286 -11.77 7.28 9.02
N MET A 287 -11.51 8.51 8.63
CA MET A 287 -10.65 8.84 7.51
C MET A 287 -9.18 8.58 7.83
N MET A 288 -8.45 8.03 6.84
CA MET A 288 -7.01 7.77 6.94
C MET A 288 -6.14 8.99 6.62
N ALA A 289 -6.75 10.12 6.33
CA ALA A 289 -6.09 11.40 6.11
C ALA A 289 -6.82 12.50 6.86
N LYS A 290 -6.09 13.49 7.34
CA LYS A 290 -6.65 14.68 8.05
C LYS A 290 -7.34 15.61 7.07
N CYS A 291 -8.45 15.16 6.52
CA CYS A 291 -9.29 15.92 5.61
C CYS A 291 -10.76 15.63 5.94
N ASP A 292 -11.57 16.69 6.05
CA ASP A 292 -13.00 16.56 6.33
C ASP A 292 -13.78 16.61 5.01
N PRO A 293 -14.35 15.49 4.53
CA PRO A 293 -15.08 15.44 3.28
C PRO A 293 -16.40 16.21 3.32
N ARG A 294 -16.90 16.58 4.50
CA ARG A 294 -18.14 17.35 4.63
C ARG A 294 -18.03 18.78 4.09
N HIS A 295 -16.82 19.31 3.97
CA HIS A 295 -16.56 20.65 3.41
C HIS A 295 -16.42 20.64 1.88
N GLY A 296 -16.53 19.49 1.24
CA GLY A 296 -16.39 19.32 -0.20
C GLY A 296 -17.55 18.56 -0.83
N LYS A 297 -17.36 18.19 -2.08
CA LYS A 297 -18.29 17.37 -2.85
C LYS A 297 -17.58 16.10 -3.33
N TYR A 298 -18.30 14.98 -3.28
CA TYR A 298 -17.78 13.73 -3.84
C TYR A 298 -17.89 13.77 -5.38
N MET A 299 -16.80 13.41 -6.04
CA MET A 299 -16.77 13.21 -7.49
C MET A 299 -16.95 11.73 -7.84
N ALA A 300 -16.43 10.85 -6.99
CA ALA A 300 -16.53 9.41 -7.13
C ALA A 300 -16.35 8.76 -5.77
N CYS A 301 -16.90 7.56 -5.62
CA CYS A 301 -16.77 6.78 -4.40
C CYS A 301 -16.76 5.30 -4.76
N CYS A 302 -15.91 4.52 -4.11
CA CYS A 302 -15.89 3.08 -4.22
C CYS A 302 -15.96 2.48 -2.82
N MET A 303 -16.96 1.64 -2.59
CA MET A 303 -17.13 0.92 -1.33
C MET A 303 -16.78 -0.54 -1.55
N MET A 304 -15.82 -1.05 -0.77
CA MET A 304 -15.39 -2.43 -0.83
C MET A 304 -15.79 -3.15 0.44
N TYR A 305 -16.52 -4.23 0.29
CA TYR A 305 -16.99 -5.05 1.41
C TYR A 305 -16.30 -6.40 1.39
N ARG A 306 -15.92 -6.87 2.54
CA ARG A 306 -15.23 -8.14 2.73
C ARG A 306 -15.85 -8.88 3.92
N GLY A 307 -16.13 -10.19 3.73
CA GLY A 307 -16.70 -11.04 4.76
C GLY A 307 -18.10 -11.54 4.39
N ASP A 308 -18.88 -11.86 5.39
CA ASP A 308 -20.26 -12.34 5.22
C ASP A 308 -21.22 -11.16 4.98
N VAL A 309 -21.22 -10.68 3.75
CA VAL A 309 -22.00 -9.51 3.32
C VAL A 309 -22.87 -9.87 2.11
N VAL A 310 -24.16 -9.57 2.21
CA VAL A 310 -25.11 -9.79 1.12
C VAL A 310 -25.26 -8.53 0.28
N PRO A 311 -25.18 -8.59 -1.06
CA PRO A 311 -25.32 -7.41 -1.93
C PRO A 311 -26.61 -6.60 -1.71
N LYS A 312 -27.69 -7.25 -1.32
CA LYS A 312 -28.96 -6.59 -1.00
C LYS A 312 -28.82 -5.61 0.17
N ASP A 313 -28.12 -6.03 1.23
CA ASP A 313 -27.92 -5.19 2.41
C ASP A 313 -26.99 -4.02 2.10
N VAL A 314 -26.00 -4.23 1.23
CA VAL A 314 -25.11 -3.16 0.74
C VAL A 314 -25.90 -2.10 -0.03
N ASN A 315 -26.74 -2.52 -0.96
CA ASN A 315 -27.57 -1.60 -1.74
C ASN A 315 -28.52 -0.79 -0.86
N ALA A 316 -29.12 -1.44 0.15
CA ALA A 316 -29.97 -0.75 1.11
C ALA A 316 -29.20 0.25 2.00
N ALA A 317 -27.96 -0.08 2.34
CA ALA A 317 -27.12 0.80 3.16
C ALA A 317 -26.59 2.03 2.39
N VAL A 318 -26.34 1.87 1.09
CA VAL A 318 -25.82 2.93 0.22
C VAL A 318 -26.95 3.90 -0.21
N ALA A 319 -28.20 3.44 -0.33
CA ALA A 319 -29.33 4.27 -0.69
C ALA A 319 -29.72 5.24 0.43
#